data_a650d35fdf0e5169727209d44d7db70f
#
_entry.id   a650d35fdf0e5169727209d44d7db70f
#
_cell.length_a   1.000
_cell.length_b   1.000
_cell.length_c   1.000
_cell.angle_alpha   90.00
_cell.angle_beta   90.00
_cell.angle_gamma   90.00
#
_symmetry.space_group_name_H-M   'P 1'
#
loop_
_entity.id
_entity.type
_entity.pdbx_description
1 polymer ?
#
loop_
_entity_poly.entity_id
_entity_poly.type
_entity_poly.pdbx_seq_one_letter_code
_entity_poly.pdbx_strand_id
1 'polypeptide(L)'
;MGAAHKVSSRKPAAGATVDVIFYRADDRAALDELPALSKLIKQDGAVWILRPKGRKEITEGDTMSAGKRAGLVDVKVVSFSDEYSAEKFVIPVAKRTRS
;
A
#
# COMPACT_ATOMS: atom_id res chain seq x y z
N MET A 1 -21.57 5.05 -4.86
CA MET A 1 -21.00 5.37 -4.81
C MET A 1 -20.36 6.06 -5.27
N GLY A 2 -20.38 6.63 -5.66
CA GLY A 2 -19.81 7.58 -6.22
C GLY A 2 -18.57 7.72 -5.87
N ALA A 3 -17.96 6.91 -5.96
CA ALA A 3 -16.68 6.97 -5.58
C ALA A 3 -15.98 7.98 -6.35
N ALA A 4 -15.55 8.96 -5.74
CA ALA A 4 -14.68 9.92 -6.33
C ALA A 4 -13.32 9.31 -6.59
N HIS A 5 -12.98 8.27 -5.90
CA HIS A 5 -11.68 7.63 -6.08
C HIS A 5 -11.83 6.27 -6.67
N LYS A 6 -10.84 5.88 -7.43
CA LYS A 6 -10.75 4.51 -7.85
C LYS A 6 -10.08 3.74 -6.74
N VAL A 7 -10.79 2.77 -6.22
CA VAL A 7 -10.26 1.93 -5.16
C VAL A 7 -10.20 0.52 -5.71
N SER A 8 -9.07 -0.12 -5.54
CA SER A 8 -8.89 -1.46 -6.07
C SER A 8 -8.19 -2.33 -5.03
N SER A 9 -8.64 -3.56 -4.90
CA SER A 9 -7.98 -4.52 -4.02
C SER A 9 -6.99 -5.40 -4.78
N ARG A 10 -6.78 -5.11 -6.04
CA ARG A 10 -5.77 -5.81 -6.84
C ARG A 10 -5.17 -4.84 -7.83
N LYS A 11 -4.10 -5.27 -8.48
CA LYS A 11 -3.36 -4.38 -9.35
C LYS A 11 -4.22 -3.82 -10.47
N PRO A 12 -4.13 -2.53 -10.71
CA PRO A 12 -4.79 -1.95 -11.88
C PRO A 12 -4.09 -2.37 -13.17
N ALA A 13 -4.72 -2.10 -14.27
CA ALA A 13 -4.15 -2.40 -15.57
C ALA A 13 -2.87 -1.62 -15.78
N ALA A 14 -1.97 -2.20 -16.55
CA ALA A 14 -0.70 -1.55 -16.84
C ALA A 14 -0.94 -0.19 -17.48
N GLY A 15 -0.16 0.78 -17.07
CA GLY A 15 -0.27 2.13 -17.60
C GLY A 15 -1.31 3.00 -16.93
N ALA A 16 -2.16 2.41 -16.11
CA ALA A 16 -3.16 3.19 -15.38
C ALA A 16 -2.60 3.64 -14.03
N THR A 17 -2.99 4.82 -13.59
CA THR A 17 -2.65 5.26 -12.24
C THR A 17 -3.94 5.46 -11.46
N VAL A 18 -3.87 5.24 -10.17
CA VAL A 18 -5.03 5.38 -9.30
C VAL A 18 -4.66 6.21 -8.08
N ASP A 19 -5.68 6.73 -7.42
CA ASP A 19 -5.46 7.53 -6.22
C ASP A 19 -5.13 6.67 -5.02
N VAL A 20 -5.76 5.52 -4.92
CA VAL A 20 -5.63 4.67 -3.73
C VAL A 20 -5.68 3.21 -4.17
N ILE A 21 -4.81 2.40 -3.59
CA ILE A 21 -4.85 0.96 -3.77
C ILE A 21 -5.00 0.34 -2.39
N PHE A 22 -5.94 -0.60 -2.27
CA PHE A 22 -6.03 -1.44 -1.09
C PHE A 22 -5.52 -2.82 -1.48
N TYR A 23 -4.47 -3.26 -0.84
CA TYR A 23 -3.81 -4.51 -1.20
C TYR A 23 -3.70 -5.39 0.03
N ARG A 24 -4.27 -6.58 -0.05
CA ARG A 24 -4.22 -7.51 1.06
C ARG A 24 -2.96 -8.35 0.96
N ALA A 25 -2.18 -8.36 2.02
CA ALA A 25 -0.96 -9.15 2.11
C ALA A 25 -1.08 -10.10 3.28
N ASP A 26 -1.22 -11.38 2.98
CA ASP A 26 -1.36 -12.40 4.02
C ASP A 26 -0.03 -13.00 4.44
N ASP A 27 1.01 -12.79 3.66
CA ASP A 27 2.34 -13.26 4.02
C ASP A 27 3.38 -12.33 3.40
N ARG A 28 4.65 -12.58 3.74
CA ARG A 28 5.73 -11.71 3.29
C ARG A 28 5.91 -11.72 1.77
N ALA A 29 5.61 -12.83 1.14
CA ALA A 29 5.77 -12.91 -0.31
C ALA A 29 4.86 -11.93 -1.04
N ALA A 30 3.68 -11.66 -0.47
CA ALA A 30 2.76 -10.70 -1.07
C ALA A 30 3.34 -9.30 -1.10
N LEU A 31 4.26 -8.98 -0.20
CA LEU A 31 4.86 -7.66 -0.14
C LEU A 31 5.84 -7.40 -1.28
N ASP A 32 6.22 -8.42 -2.02
CA ASP A 32 7.11 -8.26 -3.16
C ASP A 32 6.44 -7.45 -4.27
N GLU A 33 5.12 -7.29 -4.22
CA GLU A 33 4.40 -6.49 -5.20
C GLU A 33 4.48 -4.99 -4.91
N LEU A 34 4.93 -4.61 -3.71
CA LEU A 34 4.93 -3.20 -3.33
C LEU A 34 5.68 -2.29 -4.31
N PRO A 35 6.85 -2.66 -4.81
CA PRO A 35 7.51 -1.78 -5.78
C PRO A 35 6.67 -1.55 -7.03
N ALA A 36 5.97 -2.58 -7.51
CA ALA A 36 5.11 -2.42 -8.67
C ALA A 36 3.90 -1.56 -8.33
N LEU A 37 3.32 -1.78 -7.13
CA LEU A 37 2.15 -1.01 -6.72
C LEU A 37 2.50 0.46 -6.56
N SER A 38 3.70 0.75 -6.07
CA SER A 38 4.11 2.14 -5.86
C SER A 38 4.15 2.93 -7.16
N LYS A 39 4.32 2.24 -8.28
CA LYS A 39 4.36 2.90 -9.58
C LYS A 39 2.97 3.11 -10.17
N LEU A 40 1.96 2.52 -9.55
CA LEU A 40 0.60 2.59 -10.07
C LEU A 40 -0.24 3.64 -9.37
N ILE A 41 0.28 4.26 -8.33
CA ILE A 41 -0.44 5.33 -7.66
C ILE A 41 0.08 6.67 -8.14
N LYS A 42 -0.77 7.68 -8.06
CA LYS A 42 -0.36 9.04 -8.34
C LYS A 42 0.63 9.48 -7.26
N GLN A 43 1.38 10.52 -7.54
CA GLN A 43 2.41 10.97 -6.60
C GLN A 43 1.85 11.35 -5.25
N ASP A 44 0.60 11.82 -5.21
CA ASP A 44 -0.06 12.14 -3.95
C ASP A 44 -1.05 11.04 -3.54
N GLY A 45 -0.94 9.87 -4.15
CA GLY A 45 -1.82 8.76 -3.82
C GLY A 45 -1.30 7.95 -2.65
N ALA A 46 -1.93 6.82 -2.40
CA ALA A 46 -1.58 5.97 -1.27
C ALA A 46 -1.81 4.51 -1.58
N VAL A 47 -1.00 3.67 -0.93
CA VAL A 47 -1.21 2.23 -0.92
C VAL A 47 -1.53 1.84 0.51
N TRP A 48 -2.67 1.20 0.71
CA TRP A 48 -3.04 0.67 2.00
C TRP A 48 -2.80 -0.83 1.98
N ILE A 49 -1.93 -1.29 2.86
CA ILE A 49 -1.64 -2.72 2.97
C ILE A 49 -2.49 -3.28 4.09
N LEU A 50 -3.35 -4.22 3.74
CA LEU A 50 -4.20 -4.91 4.73
C LEU A 50 -3.44 -6.14 5.18
N ARG A 51 -3.12 -6.19 6.46
CA ARG A 51 -2.29 -7.23 7.04
C ARG A 51 -3.06 -7.94 8.15
N PRO A 52 -3.06 -9.28 8.18
CA PRO A 52 -3.76 -9.98 9.25
C PRO A 52 -3.07 -9.75 10.58
N LYS A 53 -3.87 -9.52 11.60
CA LYS A 53 -3.35 -9.25 12.94
C LYS A 53 -2.84 -10.53 13.57
N GLY A 54 -1.76 -10.42 14.32
CA GLY A 54 -1.28 -11.52 15.14
C GLY A 54 -0.71 -12.69 14.38
N ARG A 55 -0.35 -12.50 13.12
CA ARG A 55 0.24 -13.56 12.31
C ARG A 55 1.74 -13.43 12.26
N LYS A 56 2.43 -14.56 12.32
CA LYS A 56 3.88 -14.55 12.21
C LYS A 56 4.34 -14.51 10.77
N GLU A 57 3.49 -14.90 9.86
CA GLU A 57 3.80 -14.92 8.44
C GLU A 57 4.03 -13.53 7.88
N ILE A 58 3.48 -12.53 8.55
CA ILE A 58 3.68 -11.15 8.15
C ILE A 58 3.49 -10.28 9.37
N THR A 59 4.49 -9.47 9.67
CA THR A 59 4.46 -8.60 10.82
C THR A 59 4.49 -7.15 10.38
N GLU A 60 4.25 -6.26 11.32
CA GLU A 60 4.33 -4.83 11.02
C GLU A 60 5.74 -4.47 10.53
N GLY A 61 6.76 -5.06 11.13
CA GLY A 61 8.12 -4.82 10.68
C GLY A 61 8.36 -5.27 9.25
N ASP A 62 7.71 -6.36 8.84
CA ASP A 62 7.82 -6.84 7.47
C ASP A 62 7.25 -5.82 6.49
N THR A 63 6.06 -5.28 6.81
CA THR A 63 5.42 -4.31 5.91
C THR A 63 6.21 -3.02 5.86
N MET A 64 6.74 -2.58 6.99
CA MET A 64 7.53 -1.35 7.03
C MET A 64 8.81 -1.50 6.21
N SER A 65 9.49 -2.64 6.34
CA SER A 65 10.70 -2.88 5.55
C SER A 65 10.39 -2.95 4.05
N ALA A 66 9.29 -3.61 3.70
CA ALA A 66 8.91 -3.70 2.30
C ALA A 66 8.56 -2.34 1.73
N GLY A 67 7.87 -1.52 2.51
CA GLY A 67 7.55 -0.16 2.08
C GLY A 67 8.79 0.65 1.80
N LYS A 68 9.78 0.55 2.69
CA LYS A 68 11.05 1.26 2.50
C LYS A 68 11.75 0.80 1.24
N ARG A 69 11.79 -0.51 1.00
CA ARG A 69 12.43 -1.04 -0.20
C ARG A 69 11.72 -0.57 -1.46
N ALA A 70 10.43 -0.33 -1.37
CA ALA A 70 9.66 0.16 -2.51
C ALA A 70 9.75 1.68 -2.68
N GLY A 71 10.46 2.34 -1.78
CA GLY A 71 10.59 3.79 -1.86
C GLY A 71 9.40 4.54 -1.26
N LEU A 72 8.65 3.87 -0.40
CA LEU A 72 7.46 4.45 0.23
C LEU A 72 7.74 4.73 1.70
N VAL A 73 6.88 5.53 2.30
CA VAL A 73 6.96 5.80 3.73
C VAL A 73 5.59 5.52 4.34
N ASP A 74 5.59 4.87 5.50
CA ASP A 74 4.36 4.61 6.21
C ASP A 74 3.98 5.86 6.99
N VAL A 75 2.70 6.21 6.93
CA VAL A 75 2.23 7.43 7.60
C VAL A 75 1.13 7.15 8.61
N LYS A 76 0.52 5.99 8.56
CA LYS A 76 -0.60 5.72 9.43
C LYS A 76 -0.87 4.24 9.50
N VAL A 77 -1.26 3.77 10.68
CA VAL A 77 -1.71 2.40 10.88
C VAL A 77 -3.04 2.49 11.59
N VAL A 78 -4.04 1.80 11.06
CA VAL A 78 -5.36 1.78 11.67
C VAL A 78 -5.86 0.35 11.74
N SER A 79 -6.81 0.13 12.63
CA SER A 79 -7.49 -1.15 12.68
C SER A 79 -8.56 -1.14 11.59
N PHE A 80 -8.44 -2.05 10.64
CA PHE A 80 -9.39 -2.12 9.56
C PHE A 80 -10.59 -2.98 9.95
N SER A 81 -10.31 -4.07 10.65
CA SER A 81 -11.36 -4.97 11.14
C SER A 81 -10.77 -5.72 12.31
N ASP A 82 -11.56 -6.63 12.87
CA ASP A 82 -11.07 -7.45 13.98
C ASP A 82 -9.90 -8.31 13.57
N GLU A 83 -9.79 -8.63 12.29
CA GLU A 83 -8.76 -9.54 11.79
C GLU A 83 -7.65 -8.86 11.02
N TYR A 84 -7.84 -7.63 10.59
CA TYR A 84 -6.88 -6.96 9.73
C TYR A 84 -6.53 -5.57 10.22
N SER A 85 -5.26 -5.23 10.07
CA SER A 85 -4.77 -3.86 10.23
C SER A 85 -4.50 -3.30 8.85
N ALA A 86 -4.63 -1.99 8.70
CA ALA A 86 -4.33 -1.32 7.45
C ALA A 86 -3.21 -0.32 7.69
N GLU A 87 -2.16 -0.42 6.90
CA GLU A 87 -1.03 0.52 6.96
C GLU A 87 -1.03 1.36 5.70
N LYS A 88 -0.99 2.66 5.86
CA LYS A 88 -0.99 3.58 4.74
C LYS A 88 0.43 3.95 4.35
N PHE A 89 0.76 3.75 3.09
CA PHE A 89 2.06 4.11 2.54
C PHE A 89 1.89 5.14 1.46
N VAL A 90 2.77 6.13 1.43
CA VAL A 90 2.73 7.18 0.42
C VAL A 90 4.13 7.38 -0.13
N ILE A 91 4.22 8.05 -1.28
CA ILE A 91 5.49 8.42 -1.85
C ILE A 91 6.00 9.63 -1.06
N PRO A 92 7.21 9.56 -0.48
CA PRO A 92 7.73 10.68 0.29
C PRO A 92 7.78 11.96 -0.55
N VAL A 93 7.48 13.07 0.08
CA VAL A 93 7.47 14.35 -0.61
C VAL A 93 8.79 14.59 -1.35
N ALA A 94 9.89 14.23 -0.72
CA ALA A 94 11.22 14.43 -1.32
C ALA A 94 11.42 13.64 -2.60
N LYS A 95 10.64 12.59 -2.79
CA LYS A 95 10.77 11.75 -4.00
C LYS A 95 9.74 12.09 -5.06
N ARG A 96 8.82 12.99 -4.78
CA ARG A 96 7.81 13.33 -5.76
C ARG A 96 8.41 14.21 -6.84
N THR A 97 8.09 13.85 -8.07
CA THR A 97 8.60 14.61 -9.20
C THR A 97 7.76 15.85 -9.37
N ARG A 98 8.43 16.96 -9.76
CA ARG A 98 7.67 18.08 -10.08
C ARG A 98 7.26 17.93 -11.46
N SER A 99 6.14 18.12 -11.87
CA SER A 99 5.83 17.98 -13.28
C SER A 99 5.19 19.16 -13.85
#